data_4404b7dbc9adf6435dddae020fbfdcfc
#
_entry.id   4404b7dbc9adf6435dddae020fbfdcfc
#
_cell.length_a   1.000
_cell.length_b   1.000
_cell.length_c   1.000
_cell.angle_alpha   90.00
_cell.angle_beta   90.00
_cell.angle_gamma   90.00
#
_symmetry.space_group_name_H-M   'P 1'
#
loop_
_entity.id
_entity.type
_entity.pdbx_description
1 polymer ?
#
loop_
_entity_poly.entity_id
_entity_poly.type
_entity_poly.pdbx_seq_one_letter_code
_entity_poly.pdbx_strand_id
1 'polypeptide(L)'
;MMLDYNSFCDEVLETDSRIRYVGIYDSGGLYGKLREGLNSFLDKQETVDSLEDVVKTFAKRKLLAPKIGYSIYALETYEKVNRITIPIGTSSLILVSTDAILNPSEILDKILQIKRKYSF
;
A
#
# COMPACT_ATOMS: atom_id res chain seq x y z
N MET A 1 -15.65 -6.10 14.23
CA MET A 1 -14.33 -5.92 14.84
C MET A 1 -13.62 -4.75 14.19
N MET A 2 -13.11 -3.86 15.00
CA MET A 2 -12.40 -2.69 14.50
C MET A 2 -11.01 -3.06 14.03
N LEU A 3 -10.65 -2.65 12.81
CA LEU A 3 -9.31 -2.87 12.28
C LEU A 3 -8.32 -1.95 12.99
N ASP A 4 -7.19 -2.49 13.41
CA ASP A 4 -6.13 -1.72 14.05
C ASP A 4 -5.12 -1.25 13.00
N TYR A 5 -5.44 -0.13 12.34
CA TYR A 5 -4.58 0.44 11.31
C TYR A 5 -3.21 0.86 11.86
N ASN A 6 -3.21 1.36 13.09
CA ASN A 6 -1.98 1.82 13.73
C ASN A 6 -0.98 0.67 13.90
N SER A 7 -1.42 -0.43 14.50
CA SER A 7 -0.55 -1.61 14.70
C SER A 7 -0.13 -2.23 13.38
N PHE A 8 -1.02 -2.28 12.39
CA PHE A 8 -0.68 -2.77 11.06
C PHE A 8 0.46 -1.96 10.45
N CYS A 9 0.32 -0.63 10.44
CA CYS A 9 1.34 0.25 9.87
C CYS A 9 2.68 0.11 10.60
N ASP A 10 2.65 0.01 11.93
CA ASP A 10 3.88 -0.17 12.72
C ASP A 10 4.57 -1.49 12.37
N GLU A 11 3.84 -2.59 12.26
CA GLU A 11 4.44 -3.88 11.90
C GLU A 11 5.07 -3.84 10.50
N VAL A 12 4.40 -3.23 9.54
CA VAL A 12 4.96 -3.12 8.19
C VAL A 12 6.22 -2.26 8.21
N LEU A 13 6.20 -1.12 8.88
CA LEU A 13 7.38 -0.25 8.98
C LEU A 13 8.57 -0.95 9.63
N GLU A 14 8.33 -1.86 10.57
CA GLU A 14 9.39 -2.61 11.26
C GLU A 14 10.04 -3.68 10.40
N THR A 15 9.43 -4.08 9.29
CA THR A 15 9.98 -5.15 8.45
C THR A 15 11.28 -4.76 7.75
N ASP A 16 11.46 -3.49 7.42
CA ASP A 16 12.66 -2.99 6.75
C ASP A 16 12.79 -1.48 6.95
N SER A 17 14.00 -1.03 7.29
CA SER A 17 14.25 0.40 7.55
C SER A 17 14.10 1.29 6.30
N ARG A 18 14.11 0.70 5.11
CA ARG A 18 13.96 1.42 3.84
C ARG A 18 12.50 1.65 3.45
N ILE A 19 11.53 1.11 4.21
CA ILE A 19 10.13 1.46 4.05
C ILE A 19 9.93 2.87 4.61
N ARG A 20 9.40 3.77 3.79
CA ARG A 20 9.22 5.18 4.11
C ARG A 20 7.86 5.48 4.70
N TYR A 21 6.80 4.86 4.15
CA TYR A 21 5.42 5.20 4.47
C TYR A 21 4.54 3.98 4.28
N VAL A 22 3.58 3.81 5.18
CA VAL A 22 2.52 2.81 5.06
C VAL A 22 1.20 3.51 5.25
N GLY A 23 0.27 3.32 4.33
CA GLY A 23 -1.05 3.92 4.41
C GLY A 23 -2.15 2.93 4.07
N ILE A 24 -3.33 3.21 4.60
CA ILE A 24 -4.55 2.48 4.27
C ILE A 24 -5.54 3.51 3.74
N TYR A 25 -5.92 3.33 2.49
CA TYR A 25 -6.93 4.15 1.84
C TYR A 25 -8.24 3.40 1.88
N ASP A 26 -9.28 4.04 2.40
CA ASP A 26 -10.60 3.44 2.51
C ASP A 26 -11.66 4.49 2.16
N SER A 27 -12.33 4.29 1.02
CA SER A 27 -13.50 5.09 0.60
C SER A 27 -13.28 6.61 0.71
N GLY A 28 -12.12 7.07 0.25
CA GLY A 28 -11.77 8.49 0.25
C GLY A 28 -11.00 8.96 1.48
N GLY A 29 -10.92 8.17 2.53
CA GLY A 29 -10.12 8.47 3.71
C GLY A 29 -8.75 7.82 3.66
N LEU A 30 -7.75 8.50 4.20
CA LEU A 30 -6.39 7.97 4.25
C LEU A 30 -5.87 8.02 5.68
N TYR A 31 -5.53 6.84 6.22
CA TYR A 31 -4.76 6.71 7.44
C TYR A 31 -3.35 6.26 7.06
N GLY A 32 -2.33 6.98 7.49
CA GLY A 32 -0.98 6.61 7.14
C GLY A 32 0.04 7.02 8.18
N LYS A 33 1.19 6.35 8.14
CA LYS A 33 2.35 6.63 8.97
C LYS A 33 3.58 6.80 8.11
N LEU A 34 4.21 7.96 8.23
CA LEU A 34 5.53 8.23 7.68
C LEU A 34 6.58 7.80 8.71
N ARG A 35 7.66 7.18 8.25
CA ARG A 35 8.78 6.83 9.15
C ARG A 35 9.30 8.08 9.83
N GLU A 36 9.52 7.97 11.13
CA GLU A 36 10.05 9.07 11.93
C GLU A 36 11.37 9.60 11.34
N GLY A 37 11.49 10.92 11.32
CA GLY A 37 12.68 11.59 10.79
C GLY A 37 12.67 11.86 9.29
N LEU A 38 11.66 11.37 8.56
CA LEU A 38 11.54 11.60 7.12
C LEU A 38 10.54 12.71 6.80
N ASN A 39 10.74 13.35 5.64
CA ASN A 39 9.77 14.24 5.03
C ASN A 39 9.07 13.52 3.90
N SER A 40 7.76 13.70 3.78
CA SER A 40 7.00 13.13 2.67
C SER A 40 7.30 13.90 1.38
N PHE A 41 7.45 13.17 0.26
CA PHE A 41 7.57 13.81 -1.05
C PHE A 41 6.23 14.36 -1.55
N LEU A 42 5.12 13.72 -1.19
CA LEU A 42 3.78 14.13 -1.58
C LEU A 42 3.03 14.65 -0.35
N ASP A 43 2.16 15.64 -0.55
CA ASP A 43 1.24 16.02 0.49
C ASP A 43 0.07 15.01 0.57
N LYS A 44 -0.79 15.17 1.58
CA LYS A 44 -1.89 14.24 1.80
C LYS A 44 -2.85 14.20 0.61
N GLN A 45 -3.18 15.35 0.03
CA GLN A 45 -4.13 15.42 -1.09
C GLN A 45 -3.56 14.76 -2.33
N GLU A 46 -2.28 14.98 -2.63
CA GLU A 46 -1.61 14.32 -3.75
C GLU A 46 -1.60 12.80 -3.56
N THR A 47 -1.37 12.33 -2.34
CA THR A 47 -1.41 10.90 -2.04
C THR A 47 -2.82 10.35 -2.25
N VAL A 48 -3.84 10.99 -1.70
CA VAL A 48 -5.24 10.57 -1.86
C VAL A 48 -5.63 10.51 -3.34
N ASP A 49 -5.33 11.55 -4.10
CA ASP A 49 -5.67 11.60 -5.53
C ASP A 49 -5.02 10.45 -6.30
N SER A 50 -3.74 10.17 -6.02
CA SER A 50 -3.03 9.07 -6.67
C SER A 50 -3.64 7.71 -6.31
N LEU A 51 -4.13 7.53 -5.08
CA LEU A 51 -4.73 6.27 -4.65
C LEU A 51 -6.14 6.09 -5.17
N GLU A 52 -6.91 7.16 -5.34
CA GLU A 52 -8.21 7.09 -6.03
C GLU A 52 -8.04 6.56 -7.45
N ASP A 53 -7.01 7.00 -8.14
CA ASP A 53 -6.69 6.53 -9.49
C ASP A 53 -6.33 5.04 -9.49
N VAL A 54 -5.55 4.59 -8.50
CA VAL A 54 -5.18 3.18 -8.36
C VAL A 54 -6.42 2.32 -8.09
N VAL A 55 -7.35 2.77 -7.24
CA VAL A 55 -8.61 2.05 -6.99
C VAL A 55 -9.39 1.86 -8.28
N LYS A 56 -9.49 2.90 -9.11
CA LYS A 56 -10.16 2.80 -10.42
C LYS A 56 -9.47 1.79 -11.33
N THR A 57 -8.14 1.76 -11.30
CA THR A 57 -7.37 0.80 -12.11
C THR A 57 -7.61 -0.63 -11.65
N PHE A 58 -7.61 -0.90 -10.35
CA PHE A 58 -7.94 -2.22 -9.83
C PHE A 58 -9.38 -2.64 -10.19
N ALA A 59 -10.33 -1.71 -10.14
CA ALA A 59 -11.71 -1.98 -10.54
C ALA A 59 -11.82 -2.42 -12.00
N LYS A 60 -11.09 -1.75 -12.90
CA LYS A 60 -11.02 -2.15 -14.32
C LYS A 60 -10.40 -3.53 -14.49
N ARG A 61 -9.35 -3.84 -13.75
CA ARG A 61 -8.66 -5.13 -13.82
C ARG A 61 -9.51 -6.30 -13.34
N LYS A 62 -10.56 -6.05 -12.55
CA LYS A 62 -11.51 -7.10 -12.14
C LYS A 62 -12.21 -7.76 -13.33
N LEU A 63 -12.30 -7.09 -14.47
CA LEU A 63 -12.85 -7.67 -15.70
C LEU A 63 -12.03 -8.87 -16.18
N LEU A 64 -10.77 -8.96 -15.79
CA LEU A 64 -9.89 -10.08 -16.16
C LEU A 64 -9.96 -11.24 -15.17
N ALA A 65 -10.57 -11.04 -14.01
CA ALA A 65 -10.59 -12.02 -12.93
C ALA A 65 -11.18 -13.38 -13.33
N PRO A 66 -12.24 -13.47 -14.16
CA PRO A 66 -12.76 -14.76 -14.60
C PRO A 66 -11.75 -15.63 -15.34
N LYS A 67 -10.72 -15.00 -15.93
CA LYS A 67 -9.71 -15.73 -16.74
C LYS A 67 -8.38 -15.91 -16.00
N ILE A 68 -7.93 -14.91 -15.24
CA ILE A 68 -6.61 -14.95 -14.61
C ILE A 68 -6.62 -14.71 -13.11
N GLY A 69 -7.80 -14.55 -12.50
CA GLY A 69 -7.93 -14.28 -11.07
C GLY A 69 -7.83 -12.79 -10.73
N TYR A 70 -8.06 -12.49 -9.46
CA TYR A 70 -7.99 -11.11 -8.97
C TYR A 70 -6.54 -10.65 -8.82
N SER A 71 -6.31 -9.35 -9.04
CA SER A 71 -5.01 -8.74 -8.80
C SER A 71 -4.66 -8.82 -7.30
N ILE A 72 -3.44 -9.24 -7.00
CA ILE A 72 -2.97 -9.37 -5.61
C ILE A 72 -2.25 -8.09 -5.18
N TYR A 73 -1.43 -7.53 -6.04
CA TYR A 73 -0.73 -6.25 -5.80
C TYR A 73 -0.32 -5.62 -7.11
N ALA A 74 0.05 -4.35 -7.05
CA ALA A 74 0.69 -3.64 -8.14
C ALA A 74 1.93 -2.91 -7.63
N LEU A 75 2.93 -2.77 -8.49
CA LEU A 75 4.19 -2.11 -8.18
C LEU A 75 4.42 -0.97 -9.15
N GLU A 76 4.72 0.21 -8.62
CA GLU A 76 5.15 1.35 -9.40
C GLU A 76 6.56 1.74 -8.95
N THR A 77 7.47 1.91 -9.90
CA THR A 77 8.83 2.32 -9.62
C THR A 77 9.06 3.73 -10.16
N TYR A 78 9.44 4.63 -9.26
CA TYR A 78 9.80 6.00 -9.58
C TYR A 78 11.29 6.21 -9.31
N GLU A 79 11.83 7.31 -9.77
CA GLU A 79 13.26 7.62 -9.54
C GLU A 79 13.62 7.69 -8.05
N LYS A 80 12.71 8.18 -7.21
CA LYS A 80 12.99 8.42 -5.78
C LYS A 80 12.37 7.41 -4.85
N VAL A 81 11.31 6.72 -5.28
CA VAL A 81 10.58 5.79 -4.42
C VAL A 81 10.01 4.63 -5.23
N ASN A 82 9.77 3.51 -4.57
CA ASN A 82 8.90 2.46 -5.07
C ASN A 82 7.58 2.52 -4.30
N ARG A 83 6.48 2.21 -4.97
CA ARG A 83 5.15 2.14 -4.36
C ARG A 83 4.53 0.78 -4.63
N ILE A 84 4.16 0.10 -3.56
CA ILE A 84 3.41 -1.17 -3.63
C ILE A 84 1.98 -0.85 -3.22
N THR A 85 1.01 -1.21 -4.05
CA THR A 85 -0.42 -1.07 -3.71
C THR A 85 -1.06 -2.44 -3.68
N ILE A 86 -1.83 -2.71 -2.62
CA ILE A 86 -2.46 -4.01 -2.38
C ILE A 86 -3.96 -3.76 -2.18
N PRO A 87 -4.81 -4.28 -3.06
CA PRO A 87 -6.24 -4.05 -2.93
C PRO A 87 -6.83 -4.77 -1.71
N ILE A 88 -7.79 -4.10 -1.06
CA ILE A 88 -8.58 -4.66 0.04
C ILE A 88 -10.05 -4.41 -0.29
N GLY A 89 -10.80 -5.49 -0.55
CA GLY A 89 -12.20 -5.31 -0.94
C GLY A 89 -12.34 -4.56 -2.26
N THR A 90 -13.36 -3.72 -2.38
CA THR A 90 -13.72 -3.07 -3.65
C THR A 90 -13.28 -1.62 -3.77
N SER A 91 -13.07 -0.93 -2.64
CA SER A 91 -12.79 0.52 -2.63
C SER A 91 -11.65 0.92 -1.69
N SER A 92 -10.89 -0.05 -1.21
CA SER A 92 -9.82 0.18 -0.25
C SER A 92 -8.53 -0.46 -0.73
N LEU A 93 -7.40 0.08 -0.28
CA LEU A 93 -6.10 -0.50 -0.57
C LEU A 93 -5.06 -0.12 0.49
N ILE A 94 -3.98 -0.90 0.51
CA ILE A 94 -2.79 -0.60 1.29
C ILE A 94 -1.76 0.00 0.35
N LEU A 95 -1.09 1.07 0.80
CA LEU A 95 0.07 1.65 0.12
C LEU A 95 1.30 1.45 0.99
N VAL A 96 2.36 0.90 0.39
CA VAL A 96 3.68 0.86 1.01
C VAL A 96 4.66 1.58 0.09
N SER A 97 5.31 2.62 0.61
CA SER A 97 6.30 3.39 -0.13
C SER A 97 7.69 3.11 0.44
N THR A 98 8.66 2.88 -0.42
CA THR A 98 10.03 2.55 -0.03
C THR A 98 11.05 3.46 -0.71
N ASP A 99 12.27 3.46 -0.17
CA ASP A 99 13.40 4.04 -0.89
C ASP A 99 13.59 3.33 -2.23
N ALA A 100 14.07 4.06 -3.24
CA ALA A 100 14.25 3.51 -4.58
C ALA A 100 15.27 2.36 -4.65
N ILE A 101 16.19 2.29 -3.70
CA ILE A 101 17.23 1.26 -3.66
C ILE A 101 16.73 -0.09 -3.17
N LEU A 102 15.57 -0.14 -2.48
CA LEU A 102 15.00 -1.39 -2.01
C LEU A 102 14.32 -2.12 -3.17
N ASN A 103 14.69 -3.38 -3.39
CA ASN A 103 13.93 -4.23 -4.30
C ASN A 103 12.65 -4.67 -3.58
N PRO A 104 11.46 -4.26 -4.07
CA PRO A 104 10.21 -4.56 -3.36
C PRO A 104 9.94 -6.04 -3.15
N SER A 105 10.48 -6.93 -4.00
CA SER A 105 10.31 -8.37 -3.84
C SER A 105 10.88 -8.89 -2.52
N GLU A 106 11.86 -8.19 -1.95
CA GLU A 106 12.48 -8.60 -0.67
C GLU A 106 11.52 -8.49 0.52
N ILE A 107 10.53 -7.59 0.45
CA ILE A 107 9.62 -7.31 1.56
C ILE A 107 8.19 -7.76 1.29
N LEU A 108 7.85 -8.05 0.04
CA LEU A 108 6.47 -8.30 -0.36
C LEU A 108 5.82 -9.46 0.39
N ASP A 109 6.51 -10.58 0.52
CA ASP A 109 5.96 -11.74 1.22
C ASP A 109 5.64 -11.43 2.69
N LYS A 110 6.51 -10.67 3.34
CA LYS A 110 6.30 -10.24 4.73
C LYS A 110 5.07 -9.34 4.85
N ILE A 111 4.92 -8.39 3.92
CA ILE A 111 3.77 -7.49 3.91
C ILE A 111 2.47 -8.27 3.72
N LEU A 112 2.45 -9.23 2.79
CA LEU A 112 1.27 -10.05 2.53
C LEU A 112 0.93 -10.94 3.74
N GLN A 113 1.93 -11.44 4.46
CA GLN A 113 1.72 -12.20 5.69
C GLN A 113 1.08 -11.31 6.78
N ILE A 114 1.58 -10.09 6.94
CA ILE A 114 1.02 -9.15 7.91
C ILE A 114 -0.42 -8.78 7.53
N LYS A 115 -0.67 -8.56 6.24
CA LYS A 115 -2.04 -8.30 5.74
C LYS A 115 -3.00 -9.42 6.16
N ARG A 116 -2.60 -10.68 5.98
CA ARG A 116 -3.43 -11.83 6.36
C ARG A 116 -3.67 -11.88 7.87
N LYS A 117 -2.65 -11.60 8.67
CA LYS A 117 -2.74 -11.58 10.12
C LYS A 117 -3.79 -10.57 10.62
N TYR A 118 -3.93 -9.44 9.96
CA TYR A 118 -4.91 -8.40 10.32
C TYR A 118 -6.26 -8.59 9.61
N SER A 119 -6.43 -9.64 8.85
CA SER A 119 -7.68 -9.96 8.13
C SER A 119 -8.09 -8.88 7.13
N PHE A 120 -7.14 -8.26 6.51
CA PHE A 120 -7.39 -7.32 5.42
C PHE A 120 -7.74 -8.01 4.09
#